data_0ff0a5cc9ed4980feb44ab1330128464
#
_entry.id   0ff0a5cc9ed4980feb44ab1330128464
#
_cell.length_a   1.000
_cell.length_b   1.000
_cell.length_c   1.000
_cell.angle_alpha   90.00
_cell.angle_beta   90.00
_cell.angle_gamma   90.00
#
_symmetry.space_group_name_H-M   'P 1'
#
loop_
_entity.id
_entity.type
_entity.pdbx_description
1 polymer ?
#
loop_
_entity_poly.entity_id
_entity_poly.type
_entity_poly.pdbx_seq_one_letter_code
_entity_poly.pdbx_strand_id
1 'polypeptide(L)'
;MTEVGVGASMSFLDSNEEDRCLGSGYPLPGYEFKVVDPESGSDMPPGEMGELYVRTYAMMQGYYKKPEETSQAIDHQGWLRTGDVAVIRDDGFVRFMGRHQELLKVGGENVDPVEVEVLLMGHPAVAEAQVVGVPDERLSEVACACIIPIYGQEISAGSLMDYCRGKLASFKLPRHVLFMEGYPMTPSGKVQKFKLRELAEKSWSYRSNIYAFLGKYDSPSSPGPLQ
;
A
#
# COMPACT_ATOMS: atom_id res chain seq x y z
N MET A 1 -9.17 -0.19 13.89
CA MET A 1 -9.96 0.98 13.41
C MET A 1 -10.90 1.46 14.51
N THR A 2 -11.21 2.77 14.53
CA THR A 2 -12.01 3.39 15.61
C THR A 2 -13.47 2.95 15.58
N GLU A 3 -13.99 2.68 14.40
CA GLU A 3 -15.39 2.32 14.12
C GLU A 3 -15.83 1.00 14.80
N VAL A 4 -14.89 0.13 15.12
CA VAL A 4 -15.14 -1.17 15.77
C VAL A 4 -14.42 -1.33 17.10
N GLY A 5 -13.96 -0.23 17.70
CA GLY A 5 -13.25 -0.24 18.98
C GLY A 5 -11.73 -0.36 18.84
N VAL A 6 -11.05 -0.73 19.94
CA VAL A 6 -9.59 -0.64 20.03
C VAL A 6 -8.87 -1.80 19.34
N GLY A 7 -9.44 -2.99 19.36
CA GLY A 7 -8.84 -4.19 18.76
C GLY A 7 -9.91 -5.09 18.17
N ALA A 8 -9.73 -5.53 16.94
CA ALA A 8 -10.67 -6.40 16.26
C ALA A 8 -10.12 -7.80 16.05
N SER A 9 -8.80 -7.95 15.97
CA SER A 9 -8.09 -9.22 15.79
C SER A 9 -6.77 -9.23 16.53
N MET A 10 -6.23 -10.41 16.78
CA MET A 10 -4.97 -10.60 17.48
C MET A 10 -4.32 -11.93 17.10
N SER A 11 -2.99 -11.93 16.95
CA SER A 11 -2.20 -13.17 16.85
C SER A 11 -1.99 -13.78 18.22
N PHE A 12 -1.91 -15.11 18.33
CA PHE A 12 -1.58 -15.79 19.57
C PHE A 12 -0.08 -15.70 19.86
N LEU A 13 0.29 -15.83 21.12
CA LEU A 13 1.70 -15.79 21.55
C LEU A 13 2.54 -16.95 20.99
N ASP A 14 1.91 -18.08 20.74
CA ASP A 14 2.48 -19.30 20.18
C ASP A 14 2.34 -19.38 18.64
N SER A 15 1.76 -18.36 18.01
CA SER A 15 1.75 -18.27 16.54
C SER A 15 3.19 -18.24 16.00
N ASN A 16 3.39 -18.82 14.83
CA ASN A 16 4.69 -18.76 14.15
C ASN A 16 5.10 -17.31 13.83
N GLU A 17 6.38 -17.11 13.51
CA GLU A 17 6.93 -15.78 13.28
C GLU A 17 6.28 -15.08 12.08
N GLU A 18 5.98 -15.82 11.01
CA GLU A 18 5.33 -15.27 9.81
C GLU A 18 3.94 -14.72 10.16
N ASP A 19 3.10 -15.48 10.85
CA ASP A 19 1.77 -15.04 11.26
C ASP A 19 1.80 -13.83 12.22
N ARG A 20 2.80 -13.76 13.11
CA ARG A 20 2.96 -12.61 14.00
C ARG A 20 3.45 -11.34 13.32
N CYS A 21 4.29 -11.48 12.29
CA CYS A 21 4.91 -10.34 11.61
C CYS A 21 4.11 -9.86 10.39
N LEU A 22 3.46 -10.78 9.66
CA LEU A 22 2.80 -10.49 8.38
C LEU A 22 1.27 -10.59 8.44
N GLY A 23 0.71 -11.03 9.57
CA GLY A 23 -0.72 -11.23 9.73
C GLY A 23 -1.36 -10.25 10.69
N SER A 24 -2.70 -10.21 10.66
CA SER A 24 -3.52 -9.43 11.58
C SER A 24 -4.15 -10.29 12.69
N GLY A 25 -3.88 -11.60 12.66
CA GLY A 25 -4.36 -12.53 13.68
C GLY A 25 -5.77 -13.04 13.44
N TYR A 26 -6.36 -13.57 14.49
CA TYR A 26 -7.72 -14.11 14.49
C TYR A 26 -8.70 -13.07 15.05
N PRO A 27 -9.97 -13.05 14.58
CA PRO A 27 -11.01 -12.21 15.17
C PRO A 27 -11.11 -12.42 16.67
N LEU A 28 -11.23 -11.34 17.44
CA LEU A 28 -11.49 -11.42 18.88
C LEU A 28 -12.91 -11.92 19.15
N PRO A 29 -13.20 -12.48 20.33
CA PRO A 29 -14.55 -12.91 20.70
C PRO A 29 -15.59 -11.80 20.51
N GLY A 30 -16.66 -12.09 19.77
CA GLY A 30 -17.71 -11.12 19.43
C GLY A 30 -17.40 -10.25 18.20
N TYR A 31 -16.34 -10.58 17.47
CA TYR A 31 -16.06 -10.03 16.16
C TYR A 31 -16.25 -11.08 15.09
N GLU A 32 -16.97 -10.74 14.05
CA GLU A 32 -17.16 -11.55 12.87
C GLU A 32 -16.50 -10.81 11.69
N PHE A 33 -15.75 -11.56 10.88
CA PHE A 33 -15.09 -11.04 9.70
C PHE A 33 -15.55 -11.83 8.47
N LYS A 34 -15.68 -11.15 7.37
CA LYS A 34 -15.81 -11.75 6.05
C LYS A 34 -15.11 -10.92 5.01
N VAL A 35 -14.75 -11.54 3.92
CA VAL A 35 -14.19 -10.87 2.74
C VAL A 35 -15.22 -10.91 1.64
N VAL A 36 -15.40 -9.78 0.96
CA VAL A 36 -16.44 -9.58 -0.06
C VAL A 36 -15.79 -9.08 -1.34
N ASP A 37 -16.20 -9.63 -2.46
CA ASP A 37 -15.82 -9.10 -3.77
C ASP A 37 -16.43 -7.70 -3.96
N PRO A 38 -15.63 -6.65 -4.13
CA PRO A 38 -16.14 -5.29 -4.24
C PRO A 38 -16.98 -5.04 -5.51
N GLU A 39 -16.86 -5.88 -6.54
CA GLU A 39 -17.61 -5.72 -7.79
C GLU A 39 -18.97 -6.44 -7.74
N SER A 40 -18.99 -7.69 -7.31
CA SER A 40 -20.23 -8.49 -7.26
C SER A 40 -20.99 -8.38 -5.94
N GLY A 41 -20.33 -7.96 -4.85
CA GLY A 41 -20.87 -7.95 -3.51
C GLY A 41 -21.04 -9.34 -2.88
N SER A 42 -20.45 -10.37 -3.49
CA SER A 42 -20.52 -11.76 -3.01
C SER A 42 -19.43 -12.06 -1.99
N ASP A 43 -19.76 -12.90 -1.00
CA ASP A 43 -18.76 -13.37 -0.04
C ASP A 43 -17.70 -14.21 -0.75
N MET A 44 -16.42 -13.94 -0.47
CA MET A 44 -15.28 -14.64 -1.05
C MET A 44 -14.97 -15.92 -0.27
N PRO A 45 -14.56 -17.01 -0.96
CA PRO A 45 -14.09 -18.20 -0.29
C PRO A 45 -12.78 -17.94 0.47
N PRO A 46 -12.45 -18.75 1.49
CA PRO A 46 -11.18 -18.68 2.17
C PRO A 46 -9.98 -18.72 1.21
N GLY A 47 -8.96 -17.92 1.50
CA GLY A 47 -7.77 -17.79 0.67
C GLY A 47 -7.87 -16.75 -0.45
N GLU A 48 -9.06 -16.31 -0.79
CA GLU A 48 -9.27 -15.28 -1.81
C GLU A 48 -9.25 -13.87 -1.21
N MET A 49 -8.77 -12.92 -1.99
CA MET A 49 -8.63 -11.52 -1.59
C MET A 49 -9.88 -10.72 -1.94
N GLY A 50 -10.30 -9.83 -1.03
CA GLY A 50 -11.40 -8.89 -1.28
C GLY A 50 -11.51 -7.83 -0.19
N GLU A 51 -12.59 -7.07 -0.18
CA GLU A 51 -12.85 -6.04 0.84
C GLU A 51 -13.25 -6.69 2.17
N LEU A 52 -12.57 -6.28 3.26
CA LEU A 52 -12.86 -6.76 4.61
C LEU A 52 -14.13 -6.11 5.16
N TYR A 53 -15.06 -6.94 5.60
CA TYR A 53 -16.26 -6.53 6.34
C TYR A 53 -16.15 -7.02 7.78
N VAL A 54 -16.59 -6.18 8.71
CA VAL A 54 -16.54 -6.47 10.16
C VAL A 54 -17.93 -6.27 10.76
N ARG A 55 -18.35 -7.22 11.63
CA ARG A 55 -19.53 -7.09 12.47
C ARG A 55 -19.16 -7.37 13.92
N THR A 56 -19.63 -6.53 14.85
CA THR A 56 -19.27 -6.65 16.26
C THR A 56 -20.24 -5.91 17.16
N TYR A 57 -20.31 -6.33 18.43
CA TYR A 57 -21.03 -5.59 19.49
C TYR A 57 -20.41 -4.22 19.80
N ALA A 58 -19.13 -4.01 19.45
CA ALA A 58 -18.39 -2.76 19.67
C ALA A 58 -18.50 -1.79 18.48
N MET A 59 -19.47 -2.03 17.57
CA MET A 59 -19.70 -1.18 16.40
C MET A 59 -20.08 0.23 16.81
N MET A 60 -19.51 1.23 16.15
CA MET A 60 -19.94 2.63 16.29
C MET A 60 -21.43 2.78 15.97
N GLN A 61 -22.10 3.75 16.58
CA GLN A 61 -23.49 4.09 16.24
C GLN A 61 -23.59 4.78 14.87
N GLY A 62 -22.53 5.41 14.42
CA GLY A 62 -22.46 6.09 13.14
C GLY A 62 -21.51 7.30 13.17
N TYR A 63 -21.31 7.91 12.03
CA TYR A 63 -20.56 9.15 11.89
C TYR A 63 -21.41 10.35 12.33
N TYR A 64 -20.87 11.18 13.22
CA TYR A 64 -21.60 12.30 13.81
C TYR A 64 -22.10 13.28 12.75
N LYS A 65 -23.42 13.52 12.72
CA LYS A 65 -24.12 14.36 11.73
C LYS A 65 -23.93 13.96 10.26
N LYS A 66 -23.62 12.68 10.01
CA LYS A 66 -23.36 12.12 8.68
C LYS A 66 -24.15 10.83 8.46
N PRO A 67 -25.48 10.89 8.38
CA PRO A 67 -26.32 9.71 8.24
C PRO A 67 -26.12 8.98 6.91
N GLU A 68 -25.83 9.71 5.83
CA GLU A 68 -25.61 9.13 4.50
C GLU A 68 -24.30 8.33 4.48
N GLU A 69 -23.19 8.89 4.98
CA GLU A 69 -21.92 8.16 5.07
C GLU A 69 -22.04 6.97 6.03
N THR A 70 -22.85 7.08 7.09
CA THR A 70 -23.11 5.96 8.00
C THR A 70 -23.83 4.82 7.30
N SER A 71 -24.88 5.13 6.53
CA SER A 71 -25.65 4.11 5.79
C SER A 71 -24.87 3.47 4.65
N GLN A 72 -23.88 4.17 4.10
CA GLN A 72 -22.94 3.61 3.11
C GLN A 72 -21.88 2.71 3.75
N ALA A 73 -21.49 3.03 4.99
CA ALA A 73 -20.45 2.29 5.70
C ALA A 73 -21.00 1.05 6.41
N ILE A 74 -22.20 1.11 7.00
CA ILE A 74 -22.80 0.01 7.76
C ILE A 74 -24.08 -0.43 7.06
N ASP A 75 -24.11 -1.70 6.65
CA ASP A 75 -25.29 -2.26 6.00
C ASP A 75 -26.42 -2.61 6.97
N HIS A 76 -27.59 -3.00 6.42
CA HIS A 76 -28.77 -3.36 7.20
C HIS A 76 -28.60 -4.62 8.08
N GLN A 77 -27.55 -5.42 7.86
CA GLN A 77 -27.20 -6.61 8.64
C GLN A 77 -26.14 -6.28 9.72
N GLY A 78 -25.73 -5.03 9.83
CA GLY A 78 -24.72 -4.57 10.78
C GLY A 78 -23.28 -4.85 10.37
N TRP A 79 -23.00 -5.11 9.10
CA TRP A 79 -21.64 -5.22 8.59
C TRP A 79 -21.07 -3.87 8.21
N LEU A 80 -19.91 -3.55 8.76
CA LEU A 80 -19.12 -2.38 8.39
C LEU A 80 -18.24 -2.72 7.19
N ARG A 81 -18.38 -1.94 6.13
CA ARG A 81 -17.43 -1.88 5.02
C ARG A 81 -16.20 -1.11 5.48
N THR A 82 -15.06 -1.79 5.60
CA THR A 82 -13.87 -1.15 6.17
C THR A 82 -13.07 -0.33 5.16
N GLY A 83 -13.22 -0.62 3.87
CA GLY A 83 -12.36 -0.13 2.81
C GLY A 83 -10.95 -0.73 2.83
N ASP A 84 -10.73 -1.68 3.74
CA ASP A 84 -9.48 -2.43 3.84
C ASP A 84 -9.58 -3.70 3.01
N VAL A 85 -8.49 -4.13 2.39
CA VAL A 85 -8.39 -5.39 1.65
C VAL A 85 -7.75 -6.43 2.55
N ALA A 86 -8.31 -7.64 2.56
CA ALA A 86 -7.81 -8.74 3.35
C ALA A 86 -7.99 -10.09 2.66
N VAL A 87 -7.30 -11.08 3.18
CA VAL A 87 -7.50 -12.50 2.92
C VAL A 87 -7.82 -13.17 4.27
N ILE A 88 -8.84 -14.02 4.30
CA ILE A 88 -9.12 -14.89 5.44
C ILE A 88 -8.78 -16.32 5.04
N ARG A 89 -7.88 -16.96 5.78
CA ARG A 89 -7.48 -18.36 5.56
C ARG A 89 -8.57 -19.32 6.04
N ASP A 90 -8.46 -20.61 5.64
CA ASP A 90 -9.38 -21.68 6.08
C ASP A 90 -9.46 -21.83 7.61
N ASP A 91 -8.36 -21.52 8.33
CA ASP A 91 -8.30 -21.56 9.78
C ASP A 91 -8.88 -20.29 10.46
N GLY A 92 -9.37 -19.33 9.66
CA GLY A 92 -9.92 -18.06 10.14
C GLY A 92 -8.89 -16.98 10.42
N PHE A 93 -7.60 -17.24 10.13
CA PHE A 93 -6.56 -16.22 10.25
C PHE A 93 -6.72 -15.13 9.21
N VAL A 94 -6.62 -13.86 9.63
CA VAL A 94 -6.80 -12.69 8.79
C VAL A 94 -5.44 -12.09 8.42
N ARG A 95 -5.23 -11.87 7.14
CA ARG A 95 -4.08 -11.12 6.63
C ARG A 95 -4.59 -9.84 5.97
N PHE A 96 -4.25 -8.71 6.57
CA PHE A 96 -4.51 -7.39 5.99
C PHE A 96 -3.55 -7.14 4.82
N MET A 97 -4.08 -6.65 3.70
CA MET A 97 -3.36 -6.44 2.45
C MET A 97 -3.28 -4.97 2.05
N GLY A 98 -3.66 -4.05 2.94
CA GLY A 98 -3.68 -2.63 2.63
C GLY A 98 -5.09 -2.06 2.45
N ARG A 99 -5.20 -0.81 2.00
CA ARG A 99 -6.48 -0.18 1.66
C ARG A 99 -6.79 -0.31 0.19
N HIS A 100 -8.04 -0.59 -0.14
CA HIS A 100 -8.47 -0.72 -1.53
C HIS A 100 -8.06 0.50 -2.39
N GLN A 101 -8.17 1.70 -1.83
CA GLN A 101 -7.78 2.95 -2.49
C GLN A 101 -6.26 3.19 -2.54
N GLU A 102 -5.48 2.45 -1.76
CA GLU A 102 -4.01 2.58 -1.68
C GLU A 102 -3.29 1.49 -2.46
N LEU A 103 -3.97 0.39 -2.83
CA LEU A 103 -3.39 -0.64 -3.70
C LEU A 103 -3.09 -0.04 -5.08
N LEU A 104 -1.86 -0.27 -5.54
CA LEU A 104 -1.44 0.16 -6.86
C LEU A 104 -1.87 -0.87 -7.90
N LYS A 105 -2.36 -0.39 -9.04
CA LYS A 105 -2.75 -1.25 -10.17
C LYS A 105 -1.68 -1.19 -11.26
N VAL A 106 -0.71 -2.08 -11.17
CA VAL A 106 0.45 -2.13 -12.07
C VAL A 106 0.23 -3.18 -13.15
N GLY A 107 -0.18 -2.75 -14.34
CA GLY A 107 -0.38 -3.66 -15.48
C GLY A 107 -1.46 -4.72 -15.24
N GLY A 108 -2.49 -4.41 -14.43
CA GLY A 108 -3.55 -5.34 -14.05
C GLY A 108 -3.32 -6.09 -12.75
N GLU A 109 -2.09 -6.05 -12.21
CA GLU A 109 -1.74 -6.69 -10.93
C GLU A 109 -1.92 -5.72 -9.76
N ASN A 110 -2.39 -6.23 -8.63
CA ASN A 110 -2.47 -5.45 -7.40
C ASN A 110 -1.13 -5.49 -6.66
N VAL A 111 -0.63 -4.32 -6.30
CA VAL A 111 0.61 -4.16 -5.52
C VAL A 111 0.27 -3.49 -4.20
N ASP A 112 0.56 -4.17 -3.10
CA ASP A 112 0.49 -3.56 -1.76
C ASP A 112 1.70 -2.64 -1.56
N PRO A 113 1.50 -1.33 -1.41
CA PRO A 113 2.60 -0.40 -1.16
C PRO A 113 3.34 -0.72 0.15
N VAL A 114 2.65 -1.26 1.16
CA VAL A 114 3.25 -1.57 2.47
C VAL A 114 4.27 -2.70 2.35
N GLU A 115 4.03 -3.71 1.52
CA GLU A 115 5.01 -4.78 1.26
C GLU A 115 6.33 -4.20 0.72
N VAL A 116 6.22 -3.24 -0.18
CA VAL A 116 7.39 -2.58 -0.78
C VAL A 116 8.06 -1.64 0.22
N GLU A 117 7.28 -0.88 1.01
CA GLU A 117 7.76 0.01 2.07
C GLU A 117 8.57 -0.76 3.12
N VAL A 118 8.05 -1.88 3.62
CA VAL A 118 8.72 -2.74 4.61
C VAL A 118 10.06 -3.26 4.08
N LEU A 119 10.09 -3.72 2.83
CA LEU A 119 11.34 -4.16 2.23
C LEU A 119 12.35 -3.02 2.12
N LEU A 120 11.93 -1.84 1.65
CA LEU A 120 12.80 -0.68 1.48
C LEU A 120 13.36 -0.19 2.84
N MET A 121 12.54 -0.20 3.89
CA MET A 121 12.99 0.13 5.26
C MET A 121 14.00 -0.86 5.83
N GLY A 122 14.10 -2.07 5.29
CA GLY A 122 15.16 -3.01 5.61
C GLY A 122 16.54 -2.65 5.00
N HIS A 123 16.63 -1.65 4.14
CA HIS A 123 17.92 -1.18 3.58
C HIS A 123 18.67 -0.31 4.60
N PRO A 124 19.99 -0.56 4.84
CA PRO A 124 20.74 0.09 5.92
C PRO A 124 20.87 1.62 5.83
N ALA A 125 20.63 2.21 4.65
CA ALA A 125 20.68 3.65 4.44
C ALA A 125 19.30 4.32 4.35
N VAL A 126 18.20 3.59 4.59
CA VAL A 126 16.83 4.12 4.55
C VAL A 126 16.33 4.34 5.97
N ALA A 127 15.94 5.59 6.28
CA ALA A 127 15.30 5.93 7.54
C ALA A 127 13.80 5.66 7.47
N GLU A 128 13.15 6.12 6.40
CA GLU A 128 11.73 5.93 6.17
C GLU A 128 11.47 5.70 4.67
N ALA A 129 10.48 4.89 4.36
CA ALA A 129 10.00 4.65 3.01
C ALA A 129 8.48 4.77 2.95
N GLN A 130 7.97 5.44 1.94
CA GLN A 130 6.57 5.45 1.56
C GLN A 130 6.47 5.15 0.08
N VAL A 131 5.44 4.42 -0.31
CA VAL A 131 5.21 4.05 -1.70
C VAL A 131 3.85 4.56 -2.14
N VAL A 132 3.84 5.24 -3.29
CA VAL A 132 2.62 5.75 -3.92
C VAL A 132 2.60 5.35 -5.39
N GLY A 133 1.41 5.22 -5.95
CA GLY A 133 1.24 5.01 -7.37
C GLY A 133 1.40 6.32 -8.13
N VAL A 134 2.09 6.27 -9.27
CA VAL A 134 2.14 7.36 -10.23
C VAL A 134 1.71 6.86 -11.60
N PRO A 135 1.06 7.70 -12.43
CA PRO A 135 0.58 7.28 -13.75
C PRO A 135 1.72 6.78 -14.65
N ASP A 136 1.43 5.72 -15.42
CA ASP A 136 2.32 5.17 -16.45
C ASP A 136 1.50 4.87 -17.71
N GLU A 137 1.99 5.26 -18.89
CA GLU A 137 1.27 5.13 -20.16
C GLU A 137 0.99 3.66 -20.54
N ARG A 138 1.85 2.73 -20.15
CA ARG A 138 1.76 1.31 -20.51
C ARG A 138 1.08 0.46 -19.45
N LEU A 139 1.36 0.75 -18.17
CA LEU A 139 0.93 -0.09 -17.04
C LEU A 139 -0.22 0.56 -16.24
N SER A 140 -0.75 1.69 -16.72
CA SER A 140 -1.72 2.55 -16.05
C SER A 140 -1.12 3.24 -14.82
N GLU A 141 -0.47 2.49 -13.94
CA GLU A 141 0.16 2.98 -12.73
C GLU A 141 1.45 2.18 -12.44
N VAL A 142 2.42 2.83 -11.81
CA VAL A 142 3.66 2.18 -11.32
C VAL A 142 4.04 2.71 -9.94
N ALA A 143 4.75 1.90 -9.18
CA ALA A 143 5.21 2.29 -7.86
C ALA A 143 6.30 3.36 -7.93
N CYS A 144 6.14 4.41 -7.12
CA CYS A 144 7.15 5.42 -6.81
C CYS A 144 7.52 5.31 -5.34
N ALA A 145 8.78 5.00 -5.06
CA ALA A 145 9.32 4.97 -3.71
C ALA A 145 9.77 6.37 -3.28
N CYS A 146 9.13 6.91 -2.25
CA CYS A 146 9.49 8.18 -1.61
C CYS A 146 10.34 7.85 -0.39
N ILE A 147 11.62 8.20 -0.41
CA ILE A 147 12.64 7.74 0.53
C ILE A 147 13.19 8.90 1.35
N ILE A 148 13.23 8.74 2.66
CA ILE A 148 14.02 9.57 3.56
C ILE A 148 15.29 8.79 3.91
N PRO A 149 16.48 9.23 3.46
CA PRO A 149 17.72 8.56 3.79
C PRO A 149 18.12 8.76 5.26
N ILE A 150 18.89 7.84 5.80
CA ILE A 150 19.57 8.07 7.08
C ILE A 150 20.58 9.19 6.90
N TYR A 151 20.59 10.15 7.82
CA TYR A 151 21.50 11.29 7.76
C TYR A 151 22.96 10.86 7.63
N GLY A 152 23.67 11.44 6.66
CA GLY A 152 25.08 11.15 6.40
C GLY A 152 25.33 9.85 5.60
N GLN A 153 24.28 9.12 5.19
CA GLN A 153 24.40 7.95 4.32
C GLN A 153 24.17 8.35 2.86
N GLU A 154 25.05 7.90 1.98
CA GLU A 154 24.85 8.02 0.54
C GLU A 154 23.99 6.85 0.03
N ILE A 155 22.94 7.16 -0.70
CA ILE A 155 22.04 6.18 -1.29
C ILE A 155 21.62 6.64 -2.68
N SER A 156 21.59 5.73 -3.63
CA SER A 156 21.13 6.00 -5.00
C SER A 156 19.87 5.20 -5.34
N ALA A 157 19.11 5.68 -6.31
CA ALA A 157 17.97 4.91 -6.83
C ALA A 157 18.40 3.53 -7.36
N GLY A 158 19.59 3.44 -7.99
CA GLY A 158 20.14 2.18 -8.48
C GLY A 158 20.39 1.18 -7.35
N SER A 159 21.03 1.60 -6.25
CA SER A 159 21.30 0.71 -5.12
C SER A 159 20.03 0.19 -4.44
N LEU A 160 18.98 1.03 -4.36
CA LEU A 160 17.66 0.61 -3.88
C LEU A 160 17.00 -0.43 -4.78
N MET A 161 17.06 -0.20 -6.10
CA MET A 161 16.52 -1.17 -7.07
C MET A 161 17.24 -2.51 -7.00
N ASP A 162 18.57 -2.49 -6.89
CA ASP A 162 19.38 -3.71 -6.76
C ASP A 162 19.08 -4.44 -5.45
N TYR A 163 18.83 -3.71 -4.37
CA TYR A 163 18.40 -4.30 -3.10
C TYR A 163 17.05 -4.99 -3.17
N CYS A 164 16.11 -4.46 -3.96
CA CYS A 164 14.77 -5.04 -4.12
C CYS A 164 14.73 -6.22 -5.09
N ARG A 165 15.70 -6.33 -6.02
CA ARG A 165 15.73 -7.41 -7.02
C ARG A 165 15.83 -8.78 -6.36
N GLY A 166 15.01 -9.72 -6.85
CA GLY A 166 14.94 -11.09 -6.33
C GLY A 166 14.21 -11.24 -5.00
N LYS A 167 13.83 -10.13 -4.36
CA LYS A 167 13.03 -10.13 -3.12
C LYS A 167 11.56 -9.78 -3.36
N LEU A 168 11.27 -9.09 -4.47
CA LEU A 168 9.92 -8.76 -4.92
C LEU A 168 9.71 -9.26 -6.35
N ALA A 169 8.44 -9.53 -6.68
CA ALA A 169 8.04 -9.74 -8.07
C ALA A 169 8.34 -8.49 -8.92
N SER A 170 8.68 -8.68 -10.19
CA SER A 170 9.15 -7.59 -11.06
C SER A 170 8.16 -6.43 -11.22
N PHE A 171 6.86 -6.72 -11.19
CA PHE A 171 5.81 -5.70 -11.28
C PHE A 171 5.64 -4.89 -9.98
N LYS A 172 6.11 -5.39 -8.83
CA LYS A 172 6.10 -4.69 -7.54
C LYS A 172 7.30 -3.75 -7.35
N LEU A 173 8.35 -3.90 -8.18
CA LEU A 173 9.53 -3.05 -8.06
C LEU A 173 9.19 -1.60 -8.37
N PRO A 174 9.58 -0.64 -7.51
CA PRO A 174 9.39 0.78 -7.80
C PRO A 174 10.09 1.17 -9.10
N ARG A 175 9.41 1.86 -9.98
CA ARG A 175 10.04 2.41 -11.20
C ARG A 175 10.67 3.77 -10.99
N HIS A 176 10.21 4.46 -9.95
CA HIS A 176 10.67 5.79 -9.61
C HIS A 176 11.08 5.84 -8.15
N VAL A 177 12.12 6.64 -7.87
CA VAL A 177 12.58 6.94 -6.53
C VAL A 177 12.65 8.46 -6.37
N LEU A 178 12.00 8.96 -5.33
CA LEU A 178 12.03 10.35 -4.92
C LEU A 178 12.67 10.44 -3.53
N PHE A 179 13.82 11.09 -3.43
CA PHE A 179 14.44 11.37 -2.14
C PHE A 179 13.83 12.62 -1.52
N MET A 180 13.53 12.57 -0.23
CA MET A 180 12.84 13.61 0.51
C MET A 180 13.50 13.85 1.88
N GLU A 181 13.28 15.04 2.43
CA GLU A 181 13.71 15.39 3.79
C GLU A 181 12.60 15.12 4.83
N GLY A 182 11.35 14.99 4.38
CA GLY A 182 10.18 14.71 5.21
C GLY A 182 8.92 14.51 4.39
N TYR A 183 7.91 13.89 5.00
CA TYR A 183 6.61 13.66 4.36
C TYR A 183 5.57 14.71 4.75
N PRO A 184 4.59 15.01 3.88
CA PRO A 184 3.42 15.78 4.25
C PRO A 184 2.60 14.99 5.28
N MET A 185 2.42 15.56 6.48
CA MET A 185 1.75 14.90 7.60
C MET A 185 0.41 15.57 7.91
N THR A 186 -0.52 14.78 8.46
CA THR A 186 -1.71 15.32 9.15
C THR A 186 -1.32 15.85 10.54
N PRO A 187 -2.15 16.69 11.19
CA PRO A 187 -1.92 17.08 12.59
C PRO A 187 -1.83 15.90 13.56
N SER A 188 -2.42 14.75 13.22
CA SER A 188 -2.36 13.52 14.02
C SER A 188 -1.13 12.64 13.73
N GLY A 189 -0.17 13.10 12.91
CA GLY A 189 1.06 12.38 12.61
C GLY A 189 0.93 11.28 11.57
N LYS A 190 -0.12 11.28 10.72
CA LYS A 190 -0.27 10.33 9.61
C LYS A 190 0.23 10.94 8.31
N VAL A 191 0.95 10.16 7.50
CA VAL A 191 1.38 10.59 6.16
C VAL A 191 0.17 10.81 5.26
N GLN A 192 0.14 11.97 4.58
CA GLN A 192 -0.89 12.32 3.61
C GLN A 192 -0.50 11.77 2.23
N LYS A 193 -0.77 10.48 1.98
CA LYS A 193 -0.36 9.79 0.74
C LYS A 193 -0.83 10.50 -0.52
N PHE A 194 -2.02 11.12 -0.53
CA PHE A 194 -2.51 11.87 -1.69
C PHE A 194 -1.60 13.06 -2.05
N LYS A 195 -1.10 13.80 -1.05
CA LYS A 195 -0.13 14.90 -1.28
C LYS A 195 1.23 14.37 -1.71
N LEU A 196 1.63 13.22 -1.15
CA LEU A 196 2.86 12.57 -1.52
C LEU A 196 2.83 12.12 -2.99
N ARG A 197 1.69 11.58 -3.44
CA ARG A 197 1.44 11.25 -4.85
C ARG A 197 1.56 12.48 -5.75
N GLU A 198 0.90 13.60 -5.39
CA GLU A 198 1.01 14.84 -6.15
C GLU A 198 2.45 15.36 -6.27
N LEU A 199 3.25 15.24 -5.21
CA LEU A 199 4.66 15.62 -5.22
C LEU A 199 5.48 14.71 -6.15
N ALA A 200 5.22 13.40 -6.11
CA ALA A 200 5.87 12.42 -6.97
C ALA A 200 5.54 12.68 -8.44
N GLU A 201 4.27 12.90 -8.78
CA GLU A 201 3.82 13.22 -10.14
C GLU A 201 4.45 14.52 -10.68
N LYS A 202 4.48 15.57 -9.88
CA LYS A 202 5.13 16.85 -10.24
C LYS A 202 6.62 16.69 -10.50
N SER A 203 7.31 15.97 -9.62
CA SER A 203 8.74 15.70 -9.77
C SER A 203 9.06 14.94 -11.06
N TRP A 204 8.21 14.02 -11.45
CA TRP A 204 8.34 13.23 -12.66
C TRP A 204 8.05 14.05 -13.92
N SER A 205 6.95 14.80 -13.95
CA SER A 205 6.58 15.67 -15.08
C SER A 205 7.68 16.70 -15.39
N TYR A 206 8.31 17.24 -14.36
CA TYR A 206 9.41 18.18 -14.51
C TYR A 206 10.65 17.53 -15.12
N ARG A 207 11.03 16.31 -14.69
CA ARG A 207 12.14 15.55 -15.27
C ARG A 207 11.88 15.15 -16.72
N SER A 208 10.68 14.67 -17.03
CA SER A 208 10.28 14.32 -18.41
C SER A 208 10.37 15.53 -19.35
N ASN A 209 9.98 16.72 -18.90
CA ASN A 209 10.10 17.96 -19.67
C ASN A 209 11.55 18.41 -19.85
N ILE A 210 12.43 18.21 -18.87
CA ILE A 210 13.87 18.49 -19.00
C ILE A 210 14.50 17.53 -20.01
N TYR A 211 14.23 16.24 -19.95
CA TYR A 211 14.74 15.28 -20.94
C TYR A 211 14.18 15.50 -22.34
N ALA A 212 12.92 15.87 -22.49
CA ALA A 212 12.34 16.26 -23.77
C ALA A 212 12.95 17.55 -24.33
N PHE A 213 13.36 18.47 -23.46
CA PHE A 213 14.06 19.71 -23.85
C PHE A 213 15.54 19.46 -24.18
N LEU A 214 16.23 18.59 -23.42
CA LEU A 214 17.64 18.23 -23.65
C LEU A 214 17.80 17.22 -24.81
N GLY A 215 16.82 16.36 -25.06
CA GLY A 215 16.82 15.41 -26.19
C GLY A 215 16.73 16.05 -27.56
N LYS A 216 16.60 17.39 -27.63
CA LYS A 216 16.83 18.19 -28.86
C LYS A 216 18.29 18.54 -29.10
N TYR A 217 19.17 18.24 -28.17
CA TYR A 217 20.60 18.58 -28.20
C TYR A 217 21.48 17.40 -27.76
N ASP A 218 21.54 16.29 -28.28
CA ASP A 218 22.47 15.17 -28.19
C ASP A 218 21.80 13.83 -27.97
N SER A 219 21.83 13.05 -29.04
CA SER A 219 21.72 11.61 -28.99
C SER A 219 23.10 11.04 -28.67
N PRO A 220 23.38 10.42 -27.51
CA PRO A 220 24.55 9.60 -27.38
C PRO A 220 24.35 8.32 -28.16
N SER A 221 25.26 8.09 -29.10
CA SER A 221 25.40 6.91 -29.95
C SER A 221 25.27 5.62 -29.14
N SER A 222 24.42 4.72 -29.61
CA SER A 222 24.31 3.32 -29.14
C SER A 222 25.67 2.63 -29.18
N PRO A 223 26.10 1.92 -28.12
CA PRO A 223 27.20 0.98 -28.25
C PRO A 223 26.76 -0.21 -29.11
N GLY A 224 27.51 -0.47 -30.19
CA GLY A 224 27.31 -1.59 -31.07
C GLY A 224 27.49 -2.95 -30.37
N PRO A 225 27.06 -4.04 -31.00
CA PRO A 225 27.09 -5.37 -30.40
C PRO A 225 28.55 -5.84 -30.21
N LEU A 226 28.85 -6.30 -29.00
CA LEU A 226 30.08 -7.02 -28.69
C LEU A 226 30.03 -8.40 -29.36
N GLN A 227 31.07 -8.69 -30.14
CA GLN A 227 31.38 -10.00 -30.67
C GLN A 227 31.83 -10.98 -29.60
#